data_58f16ba3ce1c393f96254efc8d716309
#
_entry.id   58f16ba3ce1c393f96254efc8d716309
#
_cell.length_a   1.000
_cell.length_b   1.000
_cell.length_c   1.000
_cell.angle_alpha   90.00
_cell.angle_beta   90.00
_cell.angle_gamma   90.00
#
_symmetry.space_group_name_H-M   'P 1'
#
loop_
_entity.id
_entity.type
_entity.pdbx_description
1 polymer ?
#
loop_
_entity_poly.entity_id
_entity_poly.type
_entity_poly.pdbx_seq_one_letter_code
_entity_poly.pdbx_strand_id
1 'polypeptide(L)'
;MLLLYVNTKICLCEKMFIMKKSIKILSIIFLFQIITLNLFARPSKMPDWVQNYRKVYPDSEYLCQRGSGKSAEEAKTDATGALARYFQMNVSANLSTTMTSISSGTEIQEETSIINDVQVMSQVDFFGLEYTEPYYFKKEKKWYCVAFINRENAWIQYKPQIETAKNTFDGLLKKVEKESDSFTKLKSLKTTWQKGKDLIEKLEYGRLISPTKESEYSSSRDKFSELPVIFEETKSKCKTFMKVQGDYNRIFTTGISTVLSECGFDVVKNYDESTYIAEVEIEDNSTGGEPLAITPTVNIKIVSKNDKTVFSYEEFSNEKTVSYTLENAQKKAYPKLTELIKAALKHEFENAFKL
;
A
#
# COMPACT_ATOMS: atom_id res chain seq x y z
N MET A 1 67.83 67.12 40.20
CA MET A 1 67.76 65.69 40.57
C MET A 1 66.51 65.29 41.39
N LEU A 2 65.98 66.19 42.23
CA LEU A 2 64.75 65.92 43.08
C LEU A 2 63.44 65.89 42.31
N LEU A 3 63.25 66.61 41.22
CA LEU A 3 61.99 66.66 40.38
C LEU A 3 61.77 65.40 39.60
N LEU A 4 62.81 64.70 39.15
CA LEU A 4 62.70 63.39 38.43
C LEU A 4 62.27 62.26 39.37
N TYR A 5 62.63 62.29 40.64
CA TYR A 5 62.28 61.27 41.63
C TYR A 5 60.87 61.34 42.11
N VAL A 6 60.25 62.55 42.14
CA VAL A 6 58.86 62.75 42.52
C VAL A 6 57.93 62.28 41.38
N ASN A 7 58.24 62.57 40.14
CA ASN A 7 57.44 62.16 38.98
C ASN A 7 57.38 60.65 38.78
N THR A 8 58.49 59.93 39.05
CA THR A 8 58.51 58.43 38.93
C THR A 8 57.69 57.79 40.04
N LYS A 9 57.67 58.34 41.29
CA LYS A 9 56.81 57.80 42.35
C LYS A 9 55.33 58.04 42.13
N ILE A 10 54.91 59.14 41.55
CA ILE A 10 53.52 59.44 41.21
C ILE A 10 53.03 58.51 40.09
N CYS A 11 53.87 58.34 39.09
CA CYS A 11 53.51 57.40 37.96
C CYS A 11 53.41 55.92 38.42
N LEU A 12 54.23 55.48 39.39
CA LEU A 12 54.13 54.16 39.96
C LEU A 12 52.88 54.01 40.84
N CYS A 13 52.48 55.03 41.59
CA CYS A 13 51.28 55.00 42.41
C CYS A 13 50.00 54.99 41.58
N GLU A 14 49.95 55.72 40.45
CA GLU A 14 48.81 55.67 39.51
C GLU A 14 48.70 54.33 38.84
N LYS A 15 49.81 53.76 38.37
CA LYS A 15 49.80 52.43 37.78
C LYS A 15 49.39 51.33 38.78
N MET A 16 49.83 51.38 40.00
CA MET A 16 49.39 50.48 41.07
C MET A 16 47.91 50.65 41.41
N PHE A 17 47.37 51.86 41.39
CA PHE A 17 45.97 52.14 41.67
C PHE A 17 45.06 51.59 40.52
N ILE A 18 45.47 51.80 39.28
CA ILE A 18 44.78 51.27 38.06
C ILE A 18 44.81 49.75 38.08
N MET A 19 45.97 49.14 38.40
CA MET A 19 46.11 47.71 38.48
C MET A 19 45.26 47.07 39.60
N LYS A 20 45.15 47.69 40.77
CA LYS A 20 44.23 47.23 41.84
C LYS A 20 42.78 47.39 41.48
N LYS A 21 42.39 48.41 40.69
CA LYS A 21 41.02 48.58 40.17
C LYS A 21 40.67 47.58 39.13
N SER A 22 41.61 47.26 38.22
CA SER A 22 41.43 46.22 37.20
C SER A 22 41.31 44.82 37.79
N ILE A 23 42.09 44.48 38.84
CA ILE A 23 41.99 43.18 39.54
C ILE A 23 40.65 43.06 40.26
N LYS A 24 40.10 44.11 40.85
CA LYS A 24 38.78 44.09 41.47
C LYS A 24 37.66 43.90 40.45
N ILE A 25 37.73 44.53 39.27
CA ILE A 25 36.78 44.36 38.20
C ILE A 25 36.85 42.95 37.64
N LEU A 26 38.03 42.41 37.41
CA LEU A 26 38.22 41.03 36.96
C LEU A 26 37.66 40.00 37.96
N SER A 27 37.85 40.24 39.24
CA SER A 27 37.31 39.40 40.34
C SER A 27 35.77 39.43 40.38
N ILE A 28 35.17 40.61 40.14
CA ILE A 28 33.70 40.77 40.09
C ILE A 28 33.13 40.05 38.86
N ILE A 29 33.78 40.15 37.70
CA ILE A 29 33.37 39.43 36.47
C ILE A 29 33.47 37.91 36.66
N PHE A 30 34.53 37.45 37.28
CA PHE A 30 34.72 36.01 37.56
C PHE A 30 33.69 35.48 38.60
N LEU A 31 33.36 36.28 39.60
CA LEU A 31 32.29 35.95 40.57
C LEU A 31 30.92 35.91 39.87
N PHE A 32 30.65 36.84 38.95
CA PHE A 32 29.42 36.85 38.17
C PHE A 32 29.28 35.65 37.21
N GLN A 33 30.38 35.20 36.60
CA GLN A 33 30.41 33.97 35.80
C GLN A 33 30.15 32.71 36.63
N ILE A 34 30.65 32.62 37.86
CA ILE A 34 30.38 31.50 38.76
C ILE A 34 28.92 31.48 39.22
N ILE A 35 28.32 32.64 39.43
CA ILE A 35 26.91 32.74 39.82
C ILE A 35 25.98 32.38 38.67
N THR A 36 26.30 32.76 37.42
CA THR A 36 25.51 32.39 36.24
C THR A 36 25.58 30.88 35.91
N LEU A 37 26.73 30.25 36.14
CA LEU A 37 26.88 28.80 35.98
C LEU A 37 26.05 27.98 36.99
N ASN A 38 25.80 28.49 38.20
CA ASN A 38 25.00 27.79 39.21
C ASN A 38 23.47 28.01 39.03
N LEU A 39 23.04 29.03 38.28
CA LEU A 39 21.62 29.28 38.02
C LEU A 39 21.02 28.28 36.99
N PHE A 40 21.85 27.61 36.17
CA PHE A 40 21.42 26.61 35.22
C PHE A 40 21.42 25.17 35.77
N ALA A 41 21.95 24.93 36.95
CA ALA A 41 22.02 23.62 37.60
C ALA A 41 20.89 23.38 38.61
N ARG A 42 19.65 23.78 38.30
CA ARG A 42 18.51 23.22 39.05
C ARG A 42 18.41 21.74 38.75
N PRO A 43 18.39 20.84 39.77
CA PRO A 43 18.05 19.46 39.50
C PRO A 43 16.66 19.49 38.86
N SER A 44 16.55 19.17 37.57
CA SER A 44 15.28 19.14 36.88
C SER A 44 14.43 18.08 37.58
N LYS A 45 13.33 18.54 38.22
CA LYS A 45 12.30 17.63 38.72
C LYS A 45 11.97 16.66 37.57
N MET A 46 11.91 15.39 37.88
CA MET A 46 11.55 14.38 36.85
C MET A 46 10.24 14.79 36.17
N PRO A 47 10.20 14.93 34.86
CA PRO A 47 9.00 15.32 34.13
C PRO A 47 7.86 14.33 34.40
N ASP A 48 6.65 14.81 34.54
CA ASP A 48 5.48 13.98 34.85
C ASP A 48 5.22 12.90 33.79
N TRP A 49 5.54 13.17 32.51
CA TRP A 49 5.41 12.21 31.42
C TRP A 49 6.36 11.01 31.54
N VAL A 50 7.48 11.12 32.25
CA VAL A 50 8.41 10.00 32.48
C VAL A 50 7.73 8.93 33.33
N GLN A 51 6.93 9.33 34.31
CA GLN A 51 6.16 8.40 35.15
C GLN A 51 4.94 7.87 34.42
N ASN A 52 4.13 8.75 33.84
CA ASN A 52 2.92 8.37 33.12
C ASN A 52 2.66 9.36 31.96
N TYR A 53 3.20 9.02 30.78
CA TYR A 53 3.04 9.86 29.61
C TYR A 53 1.59 9.96 29.13
N ARG A 54 0.74 8.95 29.35
CA ARG A 54 -0.67 8.99 28.98
C ARG A 54 -1.50 9.94 29.84
N LYS A 55 -1.01 10.31 31.01
CA LYS A 55 -1.65 11.35 31.82
C LYS A 55 -1.42 12.74 31.24
N VAL A 56 -0.23 12.97 30.66
CA VAL A 56 0.15 14.24 30.03
C VAL A 56 -0.36 14.34 28.60
N TYR A 57 -0.36 13.20 27.88
CA TYR A 57 -0.86 13.04 26.50
C TYR A 57 -1.99 12.02 26.49
N PRO A 58 -3.22 12.42 26.86
CA PRO A 58 -4.36 11.52 26.94
C PRO A 58 -4.72 10.97 25.54
N ASP A 59 -5.08 9.70 25.48
CA ASP A 59 -5.44 8.99 24.24
C ASP A 59 -6.63 9.63 23.49
N SER A 60 -7.46 10.43 24.17
CA SER A 60 -8.54 11.19 23.54
C SER A 60 -8.04 12.32 22.64
N GLU A 61 -6.86 12.87 22.91
CA GLU A 61 -6.30 14.03 22.20
C GLU A 61 -5.03 13.70 21.44
N TYR A 62 -4.30 12.67 21.87
CA TYR A 62 -3.00 12.32 21.32
C TYR A 62 -2.88 10.84 20.98
N LEU A 63 -2.10 10.57 19.96
CA LEU A 63 -1.49 9.27 19.71
C LEU A 63 -0.03 9.37 20.14
N CYS A 64 0.38 8.59 21.14
CA CYS A 64 1.70 8.72 21.71
C CYS A 64 2.33 7.37 22.06
N GLN A 65 3.64 7.28 21.92
CA GLN A 65 4.45 6.14 22.35
C GLN A 65 5.75 6.59 22.98
N ARG A 66 6.17 5.86 24.02
CA ARG A 66 7.43 6.12 24.71
C ARG A 66 8.53 5.21 24.15
N GLY A 67 9.68 5.80 23.90
CA GLY A 67 10.91 5.10 23.56
C GLY A 67 11.98 5.26 24.64
N SER A 68 12.98 4.40 24.59
CA SER A 68 14.15 4.44 25.45
C SER A 68 15.43 4.08 24.70
N GLY A 69 16.58 4.62 25.15
CA GLY A 69 17.85 4.35 24.51
C GLY A 69 19.04 4.67 25.41
N LYS A 70 20.25 4.39 24.91
CA LYS A 70 21.51 4.73 25.57
C LYS A 70 21.85 6.22 25.35
N SER A 71 21.28 6.83 24.33
CA SER A 71 21.40 8.25 23.99
C SER A 71 20.02 8.88 23.81
N ALA A 72 19.96 10.22 23.81
CA ALA A 72 18.74 10.99 23.53
C ALA A 72 18.19 10.65 22.12
N GLU A 73 19.07 10.49 21.13
CA GLU A 73 18.70 10.19 19.75
C GLU A 73 18.14 8.77 19.61
N GLU A 74 18.77 7.79 20.26
CA GLU A 74 18.24 6.41 20.32
C GLU A 74 16.83 6.39 20.95
N ALA A 75 16.60 7.15 22.01
CA ALA A 75 15.29 7.22 22.65
C ALA A 75 14.22 7.84 21.74
N LYS A 76 14.56 8.87 20.95
CA LYS A 76 13.66 9.44 19.93
C LYS A 76 13.35 8.43 18.83
N THR A 77 14.39 7.76 18.29
CA THR A 77 14.23 6.76 17.24
C THR A 77 13.35 5.59 17.71
N ASP A 78 13.57 5.10 18.93
CA ASP A 78 12.76 4.03 19.50
C ASP A 78 11.30 4.46 19.73
N ALA A 79 11.06 5.69 20.19
CA ALA A 79 9.71 6.26 20.34
C ALA A 79 8.97 6.36 18.99
N THR A 80 9.66 6.84 17.95
CA THR A 80 9.12 6.88 16.57
C THR A 80 8.80 5.48 16.06
N GLY A 81 9.73 4.55 16.22
CA GLY A 81 9.54 3.15 15.83
C GLY A 81 8.38 2.47 16.58
N ALA A 82 8.21 2.78 17.87
CA ALA A 82 7.09 2.28 18.66
C ALA A 82 5.74 2.82 18.17
N LEU A 83 5.70 4.12 17.82
CA LEU A 83 4.50 4.74 17.24
C LEU A 83 4.17 4.16 15.85
N ALA A 84 5.19 3.96 15.00
CA ALA A 84 5.02 3.34 13.70
C ALA A 84 4.45 1.92 13.81
N ARG A 85 5.01 1.10 14.69
CA ARG A 85 4.50 -0.26 14.97
C ARG A 85 3.05 -0.24 15.47
N TYR A 86 2.70 0.72 16.33
CA TYR A 86 1.33 0.86 16.80
C TYR A 86 0.35 1.13 15.65
N PHE A 87 0.67 2.06 14.75
CA PHE A 87 -0.14 2.33 13.56
C PHE A 87 -0.24 1.09 12.67
N GLN A 88 0.89 0.50 12.31
CA GLN A 88 0.95 -0.65 11.42
C GLN A 88 0.08 -1.82 11.93
N MET A 89 0.24 -2.19 13.21
CA MET A 89 -0.52 -3.30 13.79
C MET A 89 -2.03 -3.05 13.77
N ASN A 90 -2.47 -1.84 14.11
CA ASN A 90 -3.90 -1.53 14.18
C ASN A 90 -4.52 -1.41 12.77
N VAL A 91 -3.83 -0.76 11.82
CA VAL A 91 -4.31 -0.65 10.44
C VAL A 91 -4.39 -2.02 9.79
N SER A 92 -3.34 -2.84 9.90
CA SER A 92 -3.33 -4.19 9.33
C SER A 92 -4.43 -5.09 9.92
N ALA A 93 -4.63 -5.06 11.24
CA ALA A 93 -5.67 -5.85 11.90
C ALA A 93 -7.08 -5.43 11.43
N ASN A 94 -7.33 -4.12 11.36
CA ASN A 94 -8.63 -3.60 10.93
C ASN A 94 -8.87 -3.88 9.45
N LEU A 95 -7.85 -3.67 8.60
CA LEU A 95 -7.94 -3.94 7.16
C LEU A 95 -8.21 -5.43 6.90
N SER A 96 -7.47 -6.32 7.55
CA SER A 96 -7.69 -7.77 7.46
C SER A 96 -9.12 -8.14 7.88
N THR A 97 -9.63 -7.59 8.98
CA THR A 97 -11.01 -7.83 9.43
C THR A 97 -12.04 -7.33 8.41
N THR A 98 -11.85 -6.14 7.87
CA THR A 98 -12.73 -5.55 6.85
C THR A 98 -12.73 -6.41 5.58
N MET A 99 -11.56 -6.79 5.08
CA MET A 99 -11.45 -7.60 3.87
C MET A 99 -12.03 -9.02 4.07
N THR A 100 -11.78 -9.65 5.21
CA THR A 100 -12.36 -10.96 5.54
C THR A 100 -13.89 -10.90 5.60
N SER A 101 -14.47 -9.84 6.16
CA SER A 101 -15.92 -9.70 6.21
C SER A 101 -16.55 -9.53 4.83
N ILE A 102 -15.86 -8.88 3.91
CA ILE A 102 -16.30 -8.70 2.52
C ILE A 102 -16.15 -10.02 1.74
N SER A 103 -15.03 -10.72 1.89
CA SER A 103 -14.74 -11.96 1.15
C SER A 103 -15.53 -13.17 1.66
N SER A 104 -15.98 -13.19 2.92
CA SER A 104 -16.79 -14.29 3.45
C SER A 104 -18.17 -14.43 2.79
N GLY A 105 -18.62 -13.43 2.03
CA GLY A 105 -19.86 -13.45 1.24
C GLY A 105 -19.67 -13.83 -0.23
N THR A 106 -18.44 -14.00 -0.70
CA THR A 106 -18.10 -14.27 -2.10
C THR A 106 -16.93 -15.26 -2.19
N GLU A 107 -16.78 -15.98 -3.31
CA GLU A 107 -15.64 -16.89 -3.56
C GLU A 107 -14.29 -16.18 -3.79
N ILE A 108 -14.14 -14.94 -3.30
CA ILE A 108 -12.89 -14.21 -3.40
C ILE A 108 -11.89 -14.80 -2.41
N GLN A 109 -11.11 -15.76 -2.88
CA GLN A 109 -9.91 -16.23 -2.18
C GLN A 109 -8.79 -15.19 -2.39
N GLU A 110 -8.79 -14.11 -1.63
CA GLU A 110 -7.57 -13.33 -1.48
C GLU A 110 -6.61 -14.10 -0.56
N GLU A 111 -5.69 -14.84 -1.17
CA GLU A 111 -4.52 -15.32 -0.45
C GLU A 111 -3.82 -14.13 0.23
N THR A 112 -3.40 -14.36 1.43
CA THR A 112 -2.52 -13.69 2.41
C THR A 112 -1.53 -12.60 1.89
N SER A 113 -1.61 -12.16 0.65
CA SER A 113 -0.76 -11.09 0.06
C SER A 113 -1.01 -9.72 0.69
N ILE A 114 -2.20 -9.48 1.25
CA ILE A 114 -2.54 -8.20 1.91
C ILE A 114 -1.59 -7.89 3.08
N ILE A 115 -1.09 -8.92 3.78
CA ILE A 115 -0.16 -8.74 4.91
C ILE A 115 1.23 -8.30 4.41
N ASN A 116 1.63 -8.66 3.19
CA ASN A 116 2.93 -8.31 2.62
C ASN A 116 2.94 -6.90 2.02
N ASP A 117 1.82 -6.40 1.50
CA ASP A 117 1.73 -5.04 0.96
C ASP A 117 1.77 -3.96 2.05
N VAL A 118 1.40 -4.30 3.29
CA VAL A 118 1.55 -3.42 4.46
C VAL A 118 3.03 -3.16 4.82
N GLN A 119 3.99 -3.92 4.27
CA GLN A 119 5.43 -3.62 4.42
C GLN A 119 5.88 -2.30 3.77
N VAL A 120 5.11 -1.71 2.87
CA VAL A 120 5.42 -0.41 2.26
C VAL A 120 5.23 0.76 3.24
N MET A 121 4.62 0.52 4.40
CA MET A 121 4.35 1.53 5.43
C MET A 121 5.56 1.91 6.32
N SER A 122 6.79 1.55 5.94
CA SER A 122 7.99 2.01 6.65
C SER A 122 8.30 3.50 6.50
N GLN A 123 7.53 4.22 5.67
CA GLN A 123 7.59 5.67 5.49
C GLN A 123 6.22 6.31 5.73
N VAL A 124 5.62 6.07 6.89
CA VAL A 124 4.50 6.90 7.31
C VAL A 124 5.09 8.27 7.63
N ASP A 125 4.86 9.25 6.76
CA ASP A 125 5.01 10.65 7.11
C ASP A 125 3.99 10.95 8.20
N PHE A 126 4.42 10.84 9.45
CA PHE A 126 3.57 11.17 10.59
C PHE A 126 3.28 12.66 10.57
N PHE A 127 2.07 13.01 10.18
CA PHE A 127 1.62 14.40 10.18
C PHE A 127 1.63 14.97 11.60
N GLY A 128 2.45 16.00 11.80
CA GLY A 128 2.54 16.68 13.10
C GLY A 128 3.20 15.82 14.19
N LEU A 129 4.17 14.96 13.84
CA LEU A 129 4.97 14.24 14.82
C LEU A 129 5.82 15.19 15.65
N GLU A 130 5.64 15.13 16.95
CA GLU A 130 6.35 15.92 17.93
C GLU A 130 7.00 15.00 18.97
N TYR A 131 7.94 15.57 19.71
CA TYR A 131 8.70 14.86 20.74
C TYR A 131 8.75 15.65 22.04
N THR A 132 8.74 14.94 23.16
CA THR A 132 9.17 15.55 24.42
C THR A 132 10.68 15.80 24.40
N GLU A 133 11.16 16.75 25.23
CA GLU A 133 12.59 16.84 25.50
C GLU A 133 13.07 15.51 26.11
N PRO A 134 14.12 14.86 25.56
CA PRO A 134 14.63 13.62 26.10
C PRO A 134 15.10 13.78 27.54
N TYR A 135 14.74 12.83 28.39
CA TYR A 135 15.11 12.84 29.81
C TYR A 135 15.99 11.66 30.18
N TYR A 136 17.13 11.93 30.83
CA TYR A 136 18.03 10.88 31.33
C TYR A 136 17.62 10.44 32.73
N PHE A 137 17.15 9.21 32.85
CA PHE A 137 16.75 8.61 34.12
C PHE A 137 17.92 7.88 34.76
N LYS A 138 18.54 8.54 35.76
CA LYS A 138 19.79 8.09 36.40
C LYS A 138 19.70 6.68 37.03
N LYS A 139 18.53 6.32 37.59
CA LYS A 139 18.34 5.00 38.22
C LYS A 139 18.47 3.85 37.22
N GLU A 140 17.96 4.03 35.99
CA GLU A 140 17.97 3.00 34.95
C GLU A 140 19.10 3.20 33.93
N LYS A 141 19.86 4.29 34.06
CA LYS A 141 20.95 4.69 33.14
C LYS A 141 20.49 4.73 31.68
N LYS A 142 19.28 5.22 31.43
CA LYS A 142 18.64 5.29 30.12
C LYS A 142 18.07 6.68 29.85
N TRP A 143 18.03 7.01 28.57
CA TRP A 143 17.27 8.13 28.06
C TRP A 143 15.86 7.67 27.72
N TYR A 144 14.89 8.55 27.95
CA TYR A 144 13.49 8.39 27.59
C TYR A 144 13.03 9.55 26.73
N CYS A 145 12.15 9.28 25.79
CA CYS A 145 11.47 10.26 24.97
C CYS A 145 10.04 9.77 24.67
N VAL A 146 9.09 10.66 24.48
CA VAL A 146 7.77 10.34 23.95
C VAL A 146 7.65 10.97 22.58
N ALA A 147 7.30 10.16 21.59
CA ALA A 147 6.82 10.61 20.29
C ALA A 147 5.30 10.73 20.37
N PHE A 148 4.73 11.84 19.96
CA PHE A 148 3.30 12.08 20.01
C PHE A 148 2.80 12.86 18.80
N ILE A 149 1.52 12.65 18.49
CA ILE A 149 0.79 13.32 17.41
C ILE A 149 -0.52 13.86 18.01
N ASN A 150 -0.78 15.14 17.85
CA ASN A 150 -2.08 15.69 18.19
C ASN A 150 -3.11 15.24 17.14
N ARG A 151 -4.18 14.58 17.59
CA ARG A 151 -5.19 13.96 16.72
C ARG A 151 -5.89 14.97 15.81
N GLU A 152 -6.22 16.14 16.34
CA GLU A 152 -6.91 17.20 15.57
C GLU A 152 -6.03 17.74 14.45
N ASN A 153 -4.78 18.10 14.78
CA ASN A 153 -3.81 18.59 13.81
C ASN A 153 -3.47 17.55 12.75
N ALA A 154 -3.29 16.29 13.15
CA ALA A 154 -3.04 15.19 12.23
C ALA A 154 -4.22 14.96 11.31
N TRP A 155 -5.46 15.01 11.81
CA TRP A 155 -6.64 14.89 10.98
C TRP A 155 -6.74 15.96 9.91
N ILE A 156 -6.51 17.24 10.28
CA ILE A 156 -6.55 18.35 9.33
C ILE A 156 -5.56 18.12 8.18
N GLN A 157 -4.37 17.61 8.48
CA GLN A 157 -3.34 17.35 7.48
C GLN A 157 -3.59 16.07 6.68
N TYR A 158 -4.22 15.05 7.28
CA TYR A 158 -4.45 13.76 6.64
C TYR A 158 -5.75 13.71 5.81
N LYS A 159 -6.79 14.43 6.21
CA LYS A 159 -8.10 14.48 5.52
C LYS A 159 -8.00 14.67 3.99
N PRO A 160 -7.15 15.56 3.45
CA PRO A 160 -7.01 15.73 2.00
C PRO A 160 -6.61 14.46 1.25
N GLN A 161 -5.86 13.55 1.88
CA GLN A 161 -5.49 12.27 1.27
C GLN A 161 -6.70 11.33 1.17
N ILE A 162 -7.53 11.28 2.22
CA ILE A 162 -8.79 10.54 2.20
C ILE A 162 -9.71 11.08 1.10
N GLU A 163 -9.89 12.40 1.03
CA GLU A 163 -10.75 13.05 0.04
C GLU A 163 -10.27 12.79 -1.40
N THR A 164 -8.97 12.79 -1.63
CA THR A 164 -8.39 12.49 -2.95
C THR A 164 -8.67 11.04 -3.35
N ALA A 165 -8.45 10.08 -2.45
CA ALA A 165 -8.73 8.68 -2.70
C ALA A 165 -10.23 8.44 -2.92
N LYS A 166 -11.08 9.06 -2.08
CA LYS A 166 -12.55 9.00 -2.21
C LYS A 166 -13.03 9.54 -3.55
N ASN A 167 -12.56 10.71 -3.97
CA ASN A 167 -12.94 11.30 -5.25
C ASN A 167 -12.51 10.43 -6.44
N THR A 168 -11.34 9.79 -6.33
CA THR A 168 -10.85 8.83 -7.33
C THR A 168 -11.77 7.61 -7.40
N PHE A 169 -12.10 7.03 -6.25
CA PHE A 169 -12.99 5.88 -6.13
C PHE A 169 -14.40 6.19 -6.65
N ASP A 170 -15.02 7.28 -6.19
CA ASP A 170 -16.35 7.71 -6.64
C ASP A 170 -16.38 8.01 -8.16
N GLY A 171 -15.30 8.57 -8.71
CA GLY A 171 -15.15 8.80 -10.15
C GLY A 171 -15.12 7.51 -10.96
N LEU A 172 -14.45 6.46 -10.43
CA LEU A 172 -14.41 5.13 -11.06
C LEU A 172 -15.76 4.42 -10.95
N LEU A 173 -16.45 4.49 -9.79
CA LEU A 173 -17.80 3.95 -9.64
C LEU A 173 -18.76 4.51 -10.67
N LYS A 174 -18.76 5.82 -10.87
CA LYS A 174 -19.59 6.47 -11.90
C LYS A 174 -19.29 5.99 -13.32
N LYS A 175 -18.03 5.58 -13.61
CA LYS A 175 -17.69 4.96 -14.90
C LYS A 175 -18.24 3.55 -15.00
N VAL A 176 -18.12 2.75 -13.93
CA VAL A 176 -18.69 1.40 -13.84
C VAL A 176 -20.20 1.41 -14.04
N GLU A 177 -20.91 2.36 -13.43
CA GLU A 177 -22.38 2.50 -13.57
C GLU A 177 -22.81 2.80 -15.00
N LYS A 178 -22.01 3.57 -15.75
CA LYS A 178 -22.30 3.96 -17.15
C LYS A 178 -21.88 2.90 -18.17
N GLU A 179 -21.07 1.93 -17.76
CA GLU A 179 -20.57 0.90 -18.68
C GLU A 179 -21.65 -0.14 -18.96
N SER A 180 -22.01 -0.29 -20.22
CA SER A 180 -23.01 -1.24 -20.69
C SER A 180 -22.43 -2.59 -21.09
N ASP A 181 -21.15 -2.62 -21.53
CA ASP A 181 -20.47 -3.83 -21.91
C ASP A 181 -19.94 -4.56 -20.69
N SER A 182 -20.42 -5.79 -20.45
CA SER A 182 -20.12 -6.54 -19.20
C SER A 182 -18.63 -6.88 -19.04
N PHE A 183 -17.89 -7.24 -20.11
CA PHE A 183 -16.46 -7.48 -20.01
C PHE A 183 -15.66 -6.20 -19.71
N THR A 184 -16.00 -5.10 -20.37
CA THR A 184 -15.40 -3.79 -20.09
C THR A 184 -15.72 -3.34 -18.65
N LYS A 185 -16.97 -3.62 -18.21
CA LYS A 185 -17.41 -3.33 -16.84
C LYS A 185 -16.62 -4.14 -15.80
N LEU A 186 -16.34 -5.43 -16.05
CA LEU A 186 -15.50 -6.26 -15.17
C LEU A 186 -14.08 -5.68 -15.01
N LYS A 187 -13.45 -5.24 -16.12
CA LYS A 187 -12.13 -4.59 -16.06
C LYS A 187 -12.18 -3.28 -15.27
N SER A 188 -13.24 -2.51 -15.45
CA SER A 188 -13.46 -1.26 -14.71
C SER A 188 -13.69 -1.53 -13.21
N LEU A 189 -14.47 -2.57 -12.89
CA LEU A 189 -14.70 -3.02 -11.50
C LEU A 189 -13.40 -3.44 -10.81
N LYS A 190 -12.54 -4.20 -11.48
CA LYS A 190 -11.23 -4.56 -10.95
C LYS A 190 -10.38 -3.33 -10.60
N THR A 191 -10.31 -2.37 -11.53
CA THR A 191 -9.59 -1.10 -11.27
C THR A 191 -10.21 -0.34 -10.10
N THR A 192 -11.55 -0.32 -10.03
CA THR A 192 -12.29 0.33 -8.95
C THR A 192 -12.05 -0.35 -7.61
N TRP A 193 -12.01 -1.69 -7.60
CA TRP A 193 -11.66 -2.48 -6.42
C TRP A 193 -10.27 -2.14 -5.87
N GLN A 194 -9.25 -2.09 -6.74
CA GLN A 194 -7.89 -1.74 -6.33
C GLN A 194 -7.80 -0.33 -5.72
N LYS A 195 -8.51 0.65 -6.33
CA LYS A 195 -8.57 2.02 -5.80
C LYS A 195 -9.45 2.12 -4.55
N GLY A 196 -10.45 1.28 -4.45
CA GLY A 196 -11.24 1.12 -3.24
C GLY A 196 -10.42 0.59 -2.07
N LYS A 197 -9.55 -0.41 -2.29
CA LYS A 197 -8.59 -0.89 -1.26
C LYS A 197 -7.71 0.25 -0.74
N ASP A 198 -7.15 1.07 -1.64
CA ASP A 198 -6.34 2.24 -1.27
C ASP A 198 -7.15 3.25 -0.42
N LEU A 199 -8.43 3.47 -0.76
CA LEU A 199 -9.32 4.29 0.05
C LEU A 199 -9.57 3.67 1.43
N ILE A 200 -9.91 2.38 1.50
CA ILE A 200 -10.18 1.68 2.78
C ILE A 200 -8.96 1.73 3.70
N GLU A 201 -7.77 1.50 3.15
CA GLU A 201 -6.52 1.62 3.90
C GLU A 201 -6.38 3.03 4.51
N LYS A 202 -6.59 4.09 3.72
CA LYS A 202 -6.56 5.47 4.22
C LYS A 202 -7.63 5.75 5.26
N LEU A 203 -8.80 5.14 5.13
CA LEU A 203 -9.85 5.24 6.13
C LEU A 203 -9.47 4.55 7.44
N GLU A 204 -8.76 3.41 7.40
CA GLU A 204 -8.28 2.76 8.63
C GLU A 204 -7.23 3.62 9.36
N TYR A 205 -6.35 4.32 8.61
CA TYR A 205 -5.48 5.34 9.20
C TYR A 205 -6.27 6.49 9.81
N GLY A 206 -7.21 7.03 9.05
CA GLY A 206 -8.09 8.08 9.51
C GLY A 206 -8.84 7.72 10.78
N ARG A 207 -9.30 6.46 10.89
CA ARG A 207 -9.98 5.90 12.06
C ARG A 207 -9.08 5.89 13.30
N LEU A 208 -7.79 5.58 13.17
CA LEU A 208 -6.84 5.67 14.27
C LEU A 208 -6.62 7.11 14.71
N ILE A 209 -6.56 8.04 13.76
CA ILE A 209 -6.37 9.47 14.05
C ILE A 209 -7.64 10.05 14.70
N SER A 210 -8.80 9.88 14.09
CA SER A 210 -10.07 10.43 14.58
C SER A 210 -11.26 9.53 14.19
N PRO A 211 -11.65 8.57 15.06
CA PRO A 211 -12.74 7.64 14.77
C PRO A 211 -14.06 8.33 14.43
N THR A 212 -14.38 9.42 15.13
CA THR A 212 -15.63 10.16 14.95
C THR A 212 -15.70 10.84 13.58
N LYS A 213 -14.60 11.45 13.12
CA LYS A 213 -14.54 12.14 11.83
C LYS A 213 -14.44 11.14 10.67
N GLU A 214 -13.78 10.01 10.88
CA GLU A 214 -13.70 8.94 9.88
C GLU A 214 -15.06 8.30 9.62
N SER A 215 -15.92 8.18 10.62
CA SER A 215 -17.28 7.61 10.46
C SER A 215 -18.16 8.37 9.45
N GLU A 216 -17.83 9.61 9.11
CA GLU A 216 -18.48 10.38 8.03
C GLU A 216 -18.31 9.71 6.64
N TYR A 217 -17.35 8.80 6.50
CA TYR A 217 -17.05 8.05 5.27
C TYR A 217 -17.71 6.65 5.21
N SER A 218 -18.61 6.32 6.11
CA SER A 218 -19.30 5.02 6.15
C SER A 218 -19.92 4.63 4.82
N SER A 219 -20.58 5.57 4.14
CA SER A 219 -21.14 5.35 2.79
C SER A 219 -20.10 4.90 1.74
N SER A 220 -18.85 5.32 1.87
CA SER A 220 -17.79 4.86 0.96
C SER A 220 -17.36 3.43 1.26
N ARG A 221 -17.40 3.02 2.53
CA ARG A 221 -17.19 1.62 2.95
C ARG A 221 -18.29 0.71 2.43
N ASP A 222 -19.56 1.16 2.55
CA ASP A 222 -20.71 0.40 2.06
C ASP A 222 -20.59 0.15 0.55
N LYS A 223 -20.35 1.20 -0.23
CA LYS A 223 -20.13 1.08 -1.69
C LYS A 223 -18.97 0.15 -2.06
N PHE A 224 -17.88 0.18 -1.29
CA PHE A 224 -16.76 -0.73 -1.50
C PHE A 224 -17.15 -2.18 -1.21
N SER A 225 -17.89 -2.42 -0.13
CA SER A 225 -18.35 -3.76 0.25
C SER A 225 -19.34 -4.39 -0.73
N GLU A 226 -20.04 -3.57 -1.54
CA GLU A 226 -20.96 -4.02 -2.59
C GLU A 226 -20.23 -4.47 -3.88
N LEU A 227 -18.99 -4.04 -4.10
CA LEU A 227 -18.27 -4.30 -5.36
C LEU A 227 -18.16 -5.78 -5.73
N PRO A 228 -17.87 -6.71 -4.79
CA PRO A 228 -17.81 -8.14 -5.12
C PRO A 228 -19.14 -8.68 -5.66
N VAL A 229 -20.25 -8.27 -5.05
CA VAL A 229 -21.58 -8.67 -5.51
C VAL A 229 -21.85 -8.17 -6.92
N ILE A 230 -21.58 -6.88 -7.16
CA ILE A 230 -21.72 -6.26 -8.51
C ILE A 230 -20.80 -6.96 -9.52
N PHE A 231 -19.62 -7.39 -9.09
CA PHE A 231 -18.68 -8.11 -9.95
C PHE A 231 -19.23 -9.47 -10.36
N GLU A 232 -19.71 -10.28 -9.42
CA GLU A 232 -20.28 -11.59 -9.72
C GLU A 232 -21.59 -11.49 -10.55
N GLU A 233 -22.45 -10.52 -10.25
CA GLU A 233 -23.62 -10.24 -11.07
C GLU A 233 -23.26 -9.81 -12.50
N THR A 234 -22.17 -9.06 -12.67
CA THR A 234 -21.70 -8.65 -14.00
C THR A 234 -21.11 -9.81 -14.75
N LYS A 235 -20.38 -10.68 -14.07
CA LYS A 235 -19.75 -11.88 -14.59
C LYS A 235 -20.79 -12.88 -15.11
N SER A 236 -21.88 -13.08 -14.37
CA SER A 236 -22.98 -13.97 -14.78
C SER A 236 -23.70 -13.51 -16.05
N LYS A 237 -23.56 -12.22 -16.45
CA LYS A 237 -24.09 -11.68 -17.72
C LYS A 237 -23.16 -11.94 -18.90
N CYS A 238 -21.94 -12.38 -18.67
CA CYS A 238 -20.95 -12.70 -19.71
C CYS A 238 -21.14 -14.11 -20.27
N LYS A 239 -22.34 -14.41 -20.82
CA LYS A 239 -22.66 -15.68 -21.47
C LYS A 239 -21.89 -15.80 -22.78
N THR A 240 -20.99 -16.78 -22.87
CA THR A 240 -20.06 -16.92 -23.99
C THR A 240 -20.39 -18.16 -24.82
N PHE A 241 -20.66 -17.99 -26.11
CA PHE A 241 -20.78 -19.06 -27.08
C PHE A 241 -19.42 -19.32 -27.73
N MET A 242 -19.02 -20.60 -27.87
CA MET A 242 -17.77 -20.97 -28.50
C MET A 242 -17.96 -21.26 -29.99
N LYS A 243 -17.25 -20.52 -30.86
CA LYS A 243 -17.13 -20.76 -32.28
C LYS A 243 -15.70 -21.16 -32.59
N VAL A 244 -15.49 -22.44 -32.87
CA VAL A 244 -14.14 -23.02 -33.02
C VAL A 244 -13.94 -23.53 -34.43
N GLN A 245 -12.81 -23.17 -35.06
CA GLN A 245 -12.40 -23.62 -36.39
C GLN A 245 -11.06 -24.37 -36.30
N GLY A 246 -10.92 -25.47 -37.03
CA GLY A 246 -9.68 -26.26 -37.10
C GLY A 246 -9.47 -27.23 -35.92
N ASP A 247 -10.47 -27.41 -35.04
CA ASP A 247 -10.34 -28.23 -33.84
C ASP A 247 -10.58 -29.74 -34.12
N TYR A 248 -9.51 -30.51 -34.04
CA TYR A 248 -9.59 -31.96 -34.14
C TYR A 248 -10.13 -32.59 -32.85
N ASN A 249 -11.21 -33.36 -32.96
CA ASN A 249 -11.84 -34.05 -31.83
C ASN A 249 -12.27 -33.15 -30.64
N ARG A 250 -12.51 -31.88 -30.90
CA ARG A 250 -12.97 -30.88 -29.88
C ARG A 250 -12.00 -30.74 -28.70
N ILE A 251 -10.71 -30.93 -28.89
CA ILE A 251 -9.68 -30.88 -27.85
C ILE A 251 -9.60 -29.44 -27.31
N PHE A 252 -9.45 -28.46 -28.18
CA PHE A 252 -9.39 -27.03 -27.78
C PHE A 252 -10.73 -26.50 -27.27
N THR A 253 -11.85 -26.89 -27.92
CA THR A 253 -13.19 -26.55 -27.46
C THR A 253 -13.37 -26.93 -25.99
N THR A 254 -13.02 -28.19 -25.64
CA THR A 254 -13.15 -28.66 -24.26
C THR A 254 -12.20 -27.96 -23.33
N GLY A 255 -10.92 -27.80 -23.71
CA GLY A 255 -9.91 -27.16 -22.87
C GLY A 255 -10.25 -25.70 -22.55
N ILE A 256 -10.59 -24.92 -23.57
CA ILE A 256 -10.91 -23.48 -23.41
C ILE A 256 -12.22 -23.27 -22.64
N SER A 257 -13.27 -24.07 -22.93
CA SER A 257 -14.53 -24.00 -22.20
C SER A 257 -14.36 -24.34 -20.71
N THR A 258 -13.46 -25.29 -20.38
CA THR A 258 -13.11 -25.59 -19.00
C THR A 258 -12.50 -24.40 -18.33
N VAL A 259 -11.50 -23.74 -18.94
CA VAL A 259 -10.87 -22.53 -18.38
C VAL A 259 -11.88 -21.40 -18.17
N LEU A 260 -12.73 -21.14 -19.16
CA LEU A 260 -13.77 -20.10 -19.02
C LEU A 260 -14.70 -20.40 -17.84
N SER A 261 -15.14 -21.69 -17.72
CA SER A 261 -16.01 -22.09 -16.62
C SER A 261 -15.32 -22.04 -15.25
N GLU A 262 -14.05 -22.46 -15.16
CA GLU A 262 -13.24 -22.35 -13.94
C GLU A 262 -13.03 -20.90 -13.53
N CYS A 263 -12.92 -19.98 -14.50
CA CYS A 263 -12.90 -18.55 -14.25
C CYS A 263 -14.30 -17.96 -13.93
N GLY A 264 -15.34 -18.79 -13.89
CA GLY A 264 -16.73 -18.45 -13.53
C GLY A 264 -17.51 -17.76 -14.64
N PHE A 265 -17.12 -17.92 -15.90
CA PHE A 265 -17.90 -17.48 -17.06
C PHE A 265 -18.86 -18.57 -17.51
N ASP A 266 -20.07 -18.17 -17.89
CA ASP A 266 -21.10 -19.10 -18.36
C ASP A 266 -20.87 -19.44 -19.86
N VAL A 267 -20.47 -20.69 -20.15
CA VAL A 267 -20.28 -21.16 -21.50
C VAL A 267 -21.59 -21.80 -21.99
N VAL A 268 -22.29 -21.11 -22.89
CA VAL A 268 -23.59 -21.53 -23.43
C VAL A 268 -23.45 -22.36 -24.70
N LYS A 269 -24.40 -23.27 -24.90
CA LYS A 269 -24.44 -24.14 -26.10
C LYS A 269 -25.16 -23.51 -27.27
N ASN A 270 -26.06 -22.57 -26.99
CA ASN A 270 -26.87 -21.92 -27.99
C ASN A 270 -26.39 -20.49 -28.25
N TYR A 271 -26.15 -20.13 -29.50
CA TYR A 271 -25.73 -18.81 -29.92
C TYR A 271 -26.72 -17.70 -29.48
N ASP A 272 -28.03 -18.01 -29.55
CA ASP A 272 -29.04 -17.01 -29.21
C ASP A 272 -29.03 -16.58 -27.73
N GLU A 273 -28.60 -17.47 -26.85
CA GLU A 273 -28.47 -17.23 -25.43
C GLU A 273 -27.20 -16.46 -25.03
N SER A 274 -26.24 -16.39 -25.96
CA SER A 274 -24.97 -15.75 -25.71
C SER A 274 -25.06 -14.23 -25.73
N THR A 275 -24.18 -13.57 -24.98
CA THR A 275 -23.90 -12.14 -25.08
C THR A 275 -22.56 -11.88 -25.76
N TYR A 276 -21.69 -12.88 -25.74
CA TYR A 276 -20.35 -12.86 -26.34
C TYR A 276 -20.09 -14.13 -27.15
N ILE A 277 -19.16 -14.02 -28.09
CA ILE A 277 -18.68 -15.12 -28.90
C ILE A 277 -17.19 -15.27 -28.68
N ALA A 278 -16.73 -16.43 -28.22
CA ALA A 278 -15.33 -16.80 -28.21
C ALA A 278 -14.99 -17.45 -29.57
N GLU A 279 -14.40 -16.67 -30.46
CA GLU A 279 -13.87 -17.15 -31.73
C GLU A 279 -12.50 -17.75 -31.49
N VAL A 280 -12.36 -19.03 -31.81
CA VAL A 280 -11.12 -19.79 -31.67
C VAL A 280 -10.72 -20.32 -33.01
N GLU A 281 -9.56 -19.93 -33.51
CA GLU A 281 -8.98 -20.35 -34.76
C GLU A 281 -7.69 -21.12 -34.52
N ILE A 282 -7.62 -22.33 -35.04
CA ILE A 282 -6.46 -23.23 -34.92
C ILE A 282 -5.83 -23.38 -36.31
N GLU A 283 -4.55 -23.03 -36.44
CA GLU A 283 -3.76 -23.17 -37.64
C GLU A 283 -2.62 -24.16 -37.39
N ASP A 284 -2.50 -25.20 -38.24
CA ASP A 284 -1.47 -26.22 -38.06
C ASP A 284 -0.08 -25.78 -38.47
N ASN A 285 0.06 -24.74 -39.27
CA ASN A 285 1.34 -24.25 -39.82
C ASN A 285 2.23 -25.38 -40.32
N SER A 286 1.67 -26.20 -41.24
CA SER A 286 2.34 -27.39 -41.72
C SER A 286 3.47 -27.06 -42.70
N THR A 287 4.62 -27.73 -42.53
CA THR A 287 5.68 -27.77 -43.56
C THR A 287 5.46 -28.99 -44.41
N GLY A 288 5.31 -28.76 -45.73
CA GLY A 288 5.15 -29.87 -46.70
C GLY A 288 6.36 -30.83 -46.68
N GLY A 289 6.10 -32.09 -46.99
CA GLY A 289 7.10 -33.15 -47.04
C GLY A 289 6.58 -34.46 -46.43
N GLU A 290 7.30 -35.53 -46.65
CA GLU A 290 7.11 -36.81 -45.94
C GLU A 290 8.38 -37.11 -45.13
N PRO A 291 8.30 -37.17 -43.80
CA PRO A 291 7.11 -36.98 -42.96
C PRO A 291 6.65 -35.52 -42.85
N LEU A 292 5.34 -35.31 -42.66
CA LEU A 292 4.70 -34.02 -42.42
C LEU A 292 5.06 -33.50 -41.02
N ALA A 293 5.30 -32.20 -40.91
CA ALA A 293 5.51 -31.57 -39.60
C ALA A 293 4.57 -30.39 -39.40
N ILE A 294 3.98 -30.29 -38.21
CA ILE A 294 3.09 -29.17 -37.81
C ILE A 294 3.63 -28.43 -36.60
N THR A 295 3.32 -27.13 -36.55
CA THR A 295 3.58 -26.24 -35.39
C THR A 295 2.28 -25.46 -35.16
N PRO A 296 1.30 -26.01 -34.45
CA PRO A 296 -0.01 -25.39 -34.34
C PRO A 296 0.03 -24.10 -33.55
N THR A 297 -0.78 -23.12 -34.01
CA THR A 297 -1.07 -21.83 -33.37
C THR A 297 -2.55 -21.77 -33.04
N VAL A 298 -2.92 -21.18 -31.93
CA VAL A 298 -4.30 -20.96 -31.51
C VAL A 298 -4.52 -19.50 -31.24
N ASN A 299 -5.47 -18.90 -31.93
CA ASN A 299 -5.96 -17.56 -31.74
C ASN A 299 -7.32 -17.60 -31.05
N ILE A 300 -7.47 -16.88 -29.95
CA ILE A 300 -8.71 -16.76 -29.20
C ILE A 300 -9.11 -15.30 -29.15
N LYS A 301 -10.31 -14.97 -29.64
CA LYS A 301 -10.90 -13.64 -29.54
C LYS A 301 -12.27 -13.75 -28.90
N ILE A 302 -12.54 -12.95 -27.89
CA ILE A 302 -13.88 -12.80 -27.34
C ILE A 302 -14.43 -11.50 -27.88
N VAL A 303 -15.51 -11.58 -28.62
CA VAL A 303 -16.20 -10.45 -29.25
C VAL A 303 -17.61 -10.33 -28.70
N SER A 304 -18.09 -9.10 -28.54
CA SER A 304 -19.52 -8.86 -28.27
C SER A 304 -20.35 -9.11 -29.51
N LYS A 305 -21.67 -9.23 -29.36
CA LYS A 305 -22.60 -9.32 -30.54
C LYS A 305 -22.55 -8.11 -31.47
N ASN A 306 -21.91 -7.02 -31.08
CA ASN A 306 -21.67 -5.82 -31.88
C ASN A 306 -20.25 -5.78 -32.47
N ASP A 307 -19.60 -6.92 -32.61
CA ASP A 307 -18.26 -7.11 -33.18
C ASP A 307 -17.12 -6.36 -32.45
N LYS A 308 -17.35 -5.92 -31.20
CA LYS A 308 -16.31 -5.29 -30.38
C LYS A 308 -15.47 -6.39 -29.70
N THR A 309 -14.18 -6.44 -30.00
CA THR A 309 -13.23 -7.32 -29.31
C THR A 309 -13.04 -6.84 -27.88
N VAL A 310 -13.30 -7.71 -26.91
CA VAL A 310 -13.17 -7.43 -25.46
C VAL A 310 -11.99 -8.15 -24.82
N PHE A 311 -11.54 -9.26 -25.46
CA PHE A 311 -10.37 -10.02 -25.07
C PHE A 311 -9.73 -10.66 -26.31
N SER A 312 -8.41 -10.76 -26.35
CA SER A 312 -7.69 -11.56 -27.35
C SER A 312 -6.46 -12.20 -26.72
N TYR A 313 -6.17 -13.42 -27.15
CA TYR A 313 -5.06 -14.22 -26.71
C TYR A 313 -4.55 -15.08 -27.85
N GLU A 314 -3.24 -15.25 -27.99
CA GLU A 314 -2.60 -16.09 -28.98
C GLU A 314 -1.56 -16.97 -28.29
N GLU A 315 -1.54 -18.26 -28.66
CA GLU A 315 -0.55 -19.21 -28.19
C GLU A 315 -0.07 -20.10 -29.37
N PHE A 316 1.18 -20.47 -29.33
CA PHE A 316 1.76 -21.31 -30.33
C PHE A 316 2.57 -22.47 -29.71
N SER A 317 2.63 -23.59 -30.43
CA SER A 317 3.47 -24.70 -30.01
C SER A 317 4.94 -24.37 -30.20
N ASN A 318 5.73 -24.51 -29.14
CA ASN A 318 7.18 -24.36 -29.21
C ASN A 318 7.88 -25.57 -29.81
N GLU A 319 7.14 -26.69 -30.00
CA GLU A 319 7.66 -27.94 -30.50
C GLU A 319 7.06 -28.29 -31.86
N LYS A 320 7.91 -28.66 -32.78
CA LYS A 320 7.51 -29.20 -34.08
C LYS A 320 7.11 -30.68 -33.94
N THR A 321 5.86 -31.00 -34.29
CA THR A 321 5.35 -32.38 -34.22
C THR A 321 5.41 -33.01 -35.60
N VAL A 322 6.12 -34.13 -35.73
CA VAL A 322 6.33 -34.86 -36.99
C VAL A 322 5.49 -36.12 -37.02
N SER A 323 4.81 -36.37 -38.15
CA SER A 323 4.03 -37.59 -38.39
C SER A 323 3.85 -37.85 -39.87
N TYR A 324 3.37 -39.05 -40.22
CA TYR A 324 3.07 -39.41 -41.62
C TYR A 324 1.69 -38.93 -42.10
N THR A 325 0.80 -38.59 -41.18
CA THR A 325 -0.53 -38.03 -41.50
C THR A 325 -0.83 -36.81 -40.62
N LEU A 326 -1.61 -35.89 -41.17
CA LEU A 326 -2.04 -34.70 -40.46
C LEU A 326 -2.81 -35.06 -39.17
N GLU A 327 -3.73 -36.00 -39.28
CA GLU A 327 -4.51 -36.48 -38.14
C GLU A 327 -3.64 -36.99 -36.98
N ASN A 328 -2.62 -37.79 -37.28
CA ASN A 328 -1.70 -38.31 -36.28
C ASN A 328 -0.79 -37.21 -35.71
N ALA A 329 -0.45 -36.18 -36.49
CA ALA A 329 0.28 -35.01 -36.03
C ALA A 329 -0.57 -34.19 -35.05
N GLN A 330 -1.82 -33.87 -35.40
CA GLN A 330 -2.79 -33.17 -34.56
C GLN A 330 -3.07 -33.92 -33.25
N LYS A 331 -3.29 -35.25 -33.33
CA LYS A 331 -3.53 -36.11 -32.16
C LYS A 331 -2.39 -36.05 -31.14
N LYS A 332 -1.15 -35.79 -31.57
CA LYS A 332 0.02 -35.67 -30.69
C LYS A 332 0.26 -34.22 -30.21
N ALA A 333 0.07 -33.23 -31.08
CA ALA A 333 0.40 -31.84 -30.83
C ALA A 333 -0.69 -31.13 -30.01
N TYR A 334 -1.96 -31.31 -30.35
CA TYR A 334 -3.09 -30.59 -29.78
C TYR A 334 -3.23 -30.75 -28.25
N PRO A 335 -3.14 -31.97 -27.66
CA PRO A 335 -3.21 -32.13 -26.23
C PRO A 335 -2.14 -31.34 -25.49
N LYS A 336 -0.88 -31.33 -26.00
CA LYS A 336 0.23 -30.58 -25.40
C LYS A 336 -0.02 -29.07 -25.42
N LEU A 337 -0.44 -28.56 -26.59
CA LEU A 337 -0.74 -27.15 -26.75
C LEU A 337 -1.95 -26.74 -25.90
N THR A 338 -2.97 -27.59 -25.76
CA THR A 338 -4.13 -27.34 -24.92
C THR A 338 -3.76 -27.19 -23.45
N GLU A 339 -2.83 -28.00 -22.93
CA GLU A 339 -2.37 -27.86 -21.56
C GLU A 339 -1.59 -26.56 -21.35
N LEU A 340 -0.77 -26.12 -22.30
CA LEU A 340 -0.11 -24.80 -22.25
C LEU A 340 -1.17 -23.69 -22.25
N ILE A 341 -2.14 -23.76 -23.15
CA ILE A 341 -3.23 -22.77 -23.24
C ILE A 341 -4.03 -22.72 -21.95
N LYS A 342 -4.39 -23.85 -21.36
CA LYS A 342 -5.15 -23.89 -20.11
C LYS A 342 -4.44 -23.08 -19.00
N ALA A 343 -3.15 -23.33 -18.81
CA ALA A 343 -2.39 -22.63 -17.76
C ALA A 343 -2.25 -21.13 -18.05
N ALA A 344 -1.84 -20.77 -19.27
CA ALA A 344 -1.60 -19.39 -19.65
C ALA A 344 -2.91 -18.58 -19.78
N LEU A 345 -3.93 -19.13 -20.43
CA LEU A 345 -5.24 -18.48 -20.57
C LEU A 345 -5.91 -18.25 -19.22
N LYS A 346 -5.83 -19.23 -18.30
CA LYS A 346 -6.34 -19.08 -16.94
C LYS A 346 -5.65 -17.89 -16.24
N HIS A 347 -4.33 -17.82 -16.31
CA HIS A 347 -3.56 -16.72 -15.74
C HIS A 347 -3.96 -15.37 -16.34
N GLU A 348 -4.09 -15.28 -17.67
CA GLU A 348 -4.51 -14.04 -18.34
C GLU A 348 -5.94 -13.63 -17.97
N PHE A 349 -6.87 -14.60 -17.88
CA PHE A 349 -8.24 -14.33 -17.43
C PHE A 349 -8.32 -13.90 -15.97
N GLU A 350 -7.58 -14.55 -15.08
CA GLU A 350 -7.50 -14.14 -13.68
C GLU A 350 -6.90 -12.73 -13.54
N ASN A 351 -5.84 -12.46 -14.29
CA ASN A 351 -5.26 -11.11 -14.32
C ASN A 351 -6.22 -10.03 -14.86
N ALA A 352 -7.07 -10.38 -15.79
CA ALA A 352 -8.02 -9.42 -16.38
C ALA A 352 -9.34 -9.30 -15.59
N PHE A 353 -9.85 -10.39 -15.00
CA PHE A 353 -11.23 -10.53 -14.54
C PHE A 353 -11.40 -11.15 -13.14
N LYS A 354 -10.36 -11.24 -12.32
CA LYS A 354 -10.44 -11.61 -10.89
C LYS A 354 -10.22 -10.35 -10.05
N LEU A 355 -11.03 -10.15 -9.00
CA LEU A 355 -10.86 -9.05 -8.03
C LEU A 355 -9.68 -9.27 -7.09
#